data_e18a42fd502ebe1f5b229887355aa6a7
#
_entry.id   e18a42fd502ebe1f5b229887355aa6a7
#
_cell.length_a   1.000
_cell.length_b   1.000
_cell.length_c   1.000
_cell.angle_alpha   90.00
_cell.angle_beta   90.00
_cell.angle_gamma   90.00
#
_symmetry.space_group_name_H-M   'P 1'
#
loop_
_entity.id
_entity.type
_entity.pdbx_description
1 polymer ?
#
loop_
_entity_poly.entity_id
_entity_poly.type
_entity_poly.pdbx_seq_one_letter_code
_entity_poly.pdbx_strand_id
1 'polypeptide(L)'
;VLIDGIEGNMNNLNPDDVESISVLKDAAASSIYGSRAAFGVILITTKKGKAGKASISYSGNARYAGPNHLPDLMNSYQFANYFNEGSINGGGKAIFDEDTMERIQQYMNGEITTSTIANANGNWQFHEKANDNVNWYKTHYKWAWSQEHNLNINGGSDKSQYYVSANYLD
;
A
#
# COMPACT_ATOMS: atom_id res chain seq x y z
N VAL A 1 -8.70 22.53 -1.82
CA VAL A 1 -9.60 22.05 -0.75
C VAL A 1 -9.54 23.05 0.39
N LEU A 2 -10.70 23.40 0.94
CA LEU A 2 -10.81 24.24 2.12
C LEU A 2 -11.41 23.42 3.27
N ILE A 3 -10.71 23.39 4.39
CA ILE A 3 -11.15 22.74 5.62
C ILE A 3 -11.49 23.84 6.61
N ASP A 4 -12.76 23.96 6.99
CA ASP A 4 -13.31 25.04 7.82
C ASP A 4 -12.93 26.46 7.33
N GLY A 5 -12.83 26.62 6.00
CA GLY A 5 -12.48 27.87 5.35
C GLY A 5 -10.99 28.13 5.15
N ILE A 6 -10.13 27.26 5.63
CA ILE A 6 -8.66 27.34 5.48
C ILE A 6 -8.18 26.32 4.46
N GLU A 7 -7.24 26.70 3.59
CA GLU A 7 -6.64 25.78 2.63
C GLU A 7 -5.89 24.66 3.35
N GLY A 8 -6.22 23.41 3.01
CA GLY A 8 -5.67 22.24 3.68
C GLY A 8 -5.61 21.00 2.78
N ASN A 9 -4.88 19.99 3.27
CA ASN A 9 -4.77 18.69 2.61
C ASN A 9 -5.79 17.73 3.23
N MET A 10 -6.74 17.28 2.43
CA MET A 10 -7.78 16.36 2.88
C MET A 10 -7.24 14.97 3.28
N ASN A 11 -6.05 14.57 2.81
CA ASN A 11 -5.44 13.30 3.19
C ASN A 11 -4.99 13.26 4.67
N ASN A 12 -4.85 14.42 5.29
CA ASN A 12 -4.48 14.53 6.70
C ASN A 12 -5.69 14.61 7.64
N LEU A 13 -6.90 14.63 7.07
CA LEU A 13 -8.12 14.72 7.83
C LEU A 13 -8.70 13.33 8.09
N ASN A 14 -9.04 13.08 9.36
CA ASN A 14 -9.79 11.88 9.69
C ASN A 14 -11.23 11.98 9.11
N PRO A 15 -11.65 11.03 8.26
CA PRO A 15 -13.00 11.03 7.69
C PRO A 15 -14.11 11.09 8.75
N ASP A 16 -13.88 10.49 9.93
CA ASP A 16 -14.85 10.48 11.03
C ASP A 16 -15.06 11.87 11.67
N ASP A 17 -14.16 12.83 11.45
CA ASP A 17 -14.29 14.19 11.94
C ASP A 17 -15.04 15.10 10.93
N VAL A 18 -15.37 14.60 9.75
CA VAL A 18 -16.10 15.36 8.75
C VAL A 18 -17.59 15.42 9.10
N GLU A 19 -18.15 16.63 9.11
CA GLU A 19 -19.60 16.86 9.22
C GLU A 19 -20.26 16.93 7.85
N SER A 20 -19.64 17.67 6.90
CA SER A 20 -20.15 17.78 5.54
C SER A 20 -19.06 18.07 4.51
N ILE A 21 -19.31 17.68 3.28
CA ILE A 21 -18.48 17.99 2.12
C ILE A 21 -19.36 18.65 1.06
N SER A 22 -18.96 19.83 0.61
CA SER A 22 -19.62 20.54 -0.48
C SER A 22 -18.63 20.79 -1.63
N VAL A 23 -19.05 20.48 -2.85
CA VAL A 23 -18.23 20.70 -4.04
C VAL A 23 -18.85 21.80 -4.87
N LEU A 24 -18.15 22.93 -4.95
CA LEU A 24 -18.55 24.08 -5.75
C LEU A 24 -17.82 24.02 -7.11
N LYS A 25 -18.57 23.84 -8.18
CA LYS A 25 -18.03 23.73 -9.55
C LYS A 25 -18.36 24.91 -10.44
N ASP A 26 -19.15 25.86 -9.94
CA ASP A 26 -19.76 26.92 -10.73
C ASP A 26 -19.00 28.25 -10.61
N ALA A 27 -19.43 29.24 -11.41
CA ALA A 27 -18.98 30.62 -11.35
C ALA A 27 -19.13 31.26 -9.95
N ALA A 28 -20.05 30.73 -9.10
CA ALA A 28 -20.20 31.13 -7.71
C ALA A 28 -18.93 30.85 -6.90
N ALA A 29 -18.23 29.73 -7.14
CA ALA A 29 -16.96 29.42 -6.50
C ALA A 29 -15.88 30.44 -6.87
N SER A 30 -15.81 30.82 -8.14
CA SER A 30 -14.83 31.78 -8.65
C SER A 30 -15.07 33.19 -8.10
N SER A 31 -16.33 33.57 -7.86
CA SER A 31 -16.66 34.88 -7.31
C SER A 31 -16.26 35.06 -5.85
N ILE A 32 -16.26 33.98 -5.06
CA ILE A 32 -15.91 34.01 -3.62
C ILE A 32 -14.43 33.76 -3.40
N TYR A 33 -13.83 32.83 -4.15
CA TYR A 33 -12.46 32.33 -3.93
C TYR A 33 -11.45 32.76 -4.99
N GLY A 34 -11.90 33.57 -5.99
CA GLY A 34 -11.06 34.16 -7.03
C GLY A 34 -10.44 33.15 -7.98
N SER A 35 -9.27 33.47 -8.53
CA SER A 35 -8.56 32.65 -9.53
C SER A 35 -8.16 31.26 -9.03
N ARG A 36 -8.08 31.05 -7.73
CA ARG A 36 -7.76 29.75 -7.12
C ARG A 36 -8.90 28.72 -7.28
N ALA A 37 -10.10 29.18 -7.60
CA ALA A 37 -11.29 28.36 -7.76
C ALA A 37 -11.62 28.04 -9.23
N ALA A 38 -10.70 28.29 -10.16
CA ALA A 38 -10.93 28.07 -11.60
C ALA A 38 -11.32 26.61 -11.94
N PHE A 39 -10.90 25.66 -11.13
CA PHE A 39 -11.21 24.23 -11.28
C PHE A 39 -12.25 23.72 -10.28
N GLY A 40 -12.89 24.62 -9.54
CA GLY A 40 -13.82 24.30 -8.47
C GLY A 40 -13.16 24.27 -7.09
N VAL A 41 -13.99 24.26 -6.04
CA VAL A 41 -13.58 24.25 -4.63
C VAL A 41 -14.29 23.11 -3.91
N ILE A 42 -13.55 22.34 -3.14
CA ILE A 42 -14.09 21.37 -2.19
C ILE A 42 -14.05 22.02 -0.81
N LEU A 43 -15.23 22.20 -0.24
CA LEU A 43 -15.39 22.72 1.14
C LEU A 43 -15.65 21.54 2.07
N ILE A 44 -14.82 21.37 3.06
CA ILE A 44 -14.98 20.38 4.11
C ILE A 44 -15.27 21.14 5.42
N THR A 45 -16.39 20.77 6.04
CA THR A 45 -16.73 21.30 7.37
C THR A 45 -16.50 20.16 8.38
N THR A 46 -15.75 20.46 9.42
CA THR A 46 -15.50 19.49 10.48
C THR A 46 -16.56 19.56 11.57
N LYS A 47 -16.73 18.46 12.30
CA LYS A 47 -17.63 18.37 13.45
C LYS A 47 -17.20 19.35 14.53
N LYS A 48 -18.16 20.05 15.11
CA LYS A 48 -17.95 21.03 16.19
C LYS A 48 -18.59 20.57 17.47
N GLY A 49 -18.13 21.09 18.59
CA GLY A 49 -18.76 20.91 19.88
C GLY A 49 -20.23 21.37 19.86
N LYS A 50 -21.07 20.70 20.60
CA LYS A 50 -22.48 21.05 20.78
C LYS A 50 -22.78 21.25 22.27
N ALA A 51 -23.60 22.25 22.57
CA ALA A 51 -24.09 22.44 23.93
C ALA A 51 -24.89 21.23 24.40
N GLY A 52 -24.65 20.78 25.61
CA GLY A 52 -25.32 19.63 26.20
C GLY A 52 -24.38 18.76 27.04
N LYS A 53 -24.94 17.65 27.52
CA LYS A 53 -24.16 16.66 28.26
C LYS A 53 -23.07 16.07 27.38
N ALA A 54 -21.91 15.77 27.97
CA ALA A 54 -20.83 15.10 27.27
C ALA A 54 -21.31 13.76 26.66
N SER A 55 -21.09 13.59 25.39
CA SER A 55 -21.32 12.37 24.63
C SER A 55 -19.99 11.77 24.19
N ILE A 56 -19.79 10.52 24.46
CA ILE A 56 -18.59 9.76 24.06
C ILE A 56 -19.05 8.76 23.03
N SER A 57 -18.40 8.77 21.86
CA SER A 57 -18.64 7.78 20.80
C SER A 57 -17.33 7.08 20.48
N TYR A 58 -17.42 5.77 20.35
CA TYR A 58 -16.33 4.92 19.92
C TYR A 58 -16.78 4.10 18.72
N SER A 59 -15.94 4.05 17.70
CA SER A 59 -16.09 3.12 16.57
C SER A 59 -14.78 2.36 16.37
N GLY A 60 -14.91 1.07 16.12
CA GLY A 60 -13.78 0.19 15.84
C GLY A 60 -14.04 -0.64 14.59
N ASN A 61 -13.04 -0.77 13.74
CA ASN A 61 -13.09 -1.58 12.55
C ASN A 61 -11.87 -2.51 12.52
N ALA A 62 -12.10 -3.81 12.39
CA ALA A 62 -11.06 -4.81 12.20
C ALA A 62 -11.21 -5.40 10.81
N ARG A 63 -10.13 -5.39 10.05
CA ARG A 63 -10.10 -5.88 8.67
C ARG A 63 -9.02 -6.94 8.52
N TYR A 64 -9.39 -8.04 7.91
CA TYR A 64 -8.45 -9.06 7.47
C TYR A 64 -8.45 -9.09 5.94
N ALA A 65 -7.36 -8.65 5.34
CA ALA A 65 -7.27 -8.47 3.90
C ALA A 65 -6.01 -9.12 3.33
N GLY A 66 -6.11 -9.59 2.11
CA GLY A 66 -5.01 -10.18 1.37
C GLY A 66 -5.33 -10.27 -0.11
N PRO A 67 -4.40 -10.76 -0.93
CA PRO A 67 -4.62 -10.88 -2.34
C PRO A 67 -5.73 -11.88 -2.63
N ASN A 68 -6.68 -11.51 -3.46
CA ASN A 68 -7.76 -12.40 -3.87
C ASN A 68 -7.27 -13.46 -4.87
N HIS A 69 -6.43 -13.05 -5.80
CA HIS A 69 -5.83 -13.91 -6.81
C HIS A 69 -4.43 -13.40 -7.13
N LEU A 70 -3.47 -14.31 -7.10
CA LEU A 70 -2.10 -14.04 -7.54
C LEU A 70 -1.85 -14.80 -8.83
N PRO A 71 -1.24 -14.17 -9.84
CA PRO A 71 -0.84 -14.88 -11.06
C PRO A 71 0.12 -16.01 -10.73
N ASP A 72 0.03 -17.09 -11.49
CA ASP A 72 1.02 -18.15 -11.43
C ASP A 72 2.33 -17.66 -12.05
N LEU A 73 3.42 -17.86 -11.34
CA LEU A 73 4.76 -17.58 -11.83
C LEU A 73 5.41 -18.88 -12.34
N MET A 74 6.20 -18.72 -13.38
CA MET A 74 7.13 -19.79 -13.76
C MET A 74 8.06 -20.10 -12.59
N ASN A 75 8.32 -21.36 -12.35
CA ASN A 75 9.40 -21.77 -11.45
C ASN A 75 10.76 -21.49 -12.11
N SER A 76 11.84 -21.57 -11.33
CA SER A 76 13.19 -21.27 -11.82
C SER A 76 13.61 -22.10 -13.02
N TYR A 77 13.23 -23.35 -13.08
CA TYR A 77 13.55 -24.23 -14.19
C TYR A 77 12.80 -23.83 -15.47
N GLN A 78 11.51 -23.55 -15.37
CA GLN A 78 10.71 -23.07 -16.50
C GLN A 78 11.23 -21.72 -17.01
N PHE A 79 11.60 -20.84 -16.10
CA PHE A 79 12.17 -19.53 -16.43
C PHE A 79 13.50 -19.68 -17.18
N ALA A 80 14.41 -20.51 -16.68
CA ALA A 80 15.70 -20.74 -17.30
C ALA A 80 15.57 -21.37 -18.70
N ASN A 81 14.69 -22.36 -18.86
CA ASN A 81 14.39 -22.95 -20.17
C ASN A 81 13.84 -21.91 -21.15
N TYR A 82 12.86 -21.11 -20.74
CA TYR A 82 12.27 -20.08 -21.59
C TYR A 82 13.33 -19.09 -22.12
N PHE A 83 14.24 -18.66 -21.26
CA PHE A 83 15.30 -17.74 -21.66
C PHE A 83 16.37 -18.43 -22.52
N ASN A 84 16.72 -19.69 -22.24
CA ASN A 84 17.64 -20.45 -23.08
C ASN A 84 17.09 -20.64 -24.49
N GLU A 85 15.84 -21.08 -24.61
CA GLU A 85 15.16 -21.25 -25.90
C GLU A 85 15.06 -19.91 -26.66
N GLY A 86 14.69 -18.82 -25.98
CA GLY A 86 14.61 -17.51 -26.58
C GLY A 86 15.97 -17.02 -27.10
N SER A 87 17.05 -17.23 -26.36
CA SER A 87 18.39 -16.88 -26.77
C SER A 87 18.88 -17.70 -27.98
N ILE A 88 18.70 -19.01 -27.94
CA ILE A 88 19.08 -19.92 -29.01
C ILE A 88 18.31 -19.59 -30.29
N ASN A 89 17.00 -19.40 -30.20
CA ASN A 89 16.16 -19.06 -31.35
C ASN A 89 16.53 -17.67 -31.96
N GLY A 90 17.08 -16.78 -31.13
CA GLY A 90 17.63 -15.49 -31.56
C GLY A 90 19.05 -15.59 -32.15
N GLY A 91 19.62 -16.79 -32.30
CA GLY A 91 20.98 -17.01 -32.83
C GLY A 91 22.08 -16.86 -31.79
N GLY A 92 21.73 -16.75 -30.49
CA GLY A 92 22.67 -16.69 -29.37
C GLY A 92 23.03 -18.06 -28.81
N LYS A 93 23.62 -18.04 -27.61
CA LYS A 93 23.93 -19.24 -26.83
C LYS A 93 22.95 -19.33 -25.63
N ALA A 94 22.87 -20.52 -25.03
CA ALA A 94 22.17 -20.68 -23.78
C ALA A 94 22.73 -19.72 -22.72
N ILE A 95 21.83 -19.05 -22.01
CA ILE A 95 22.17 -18.09 -20.93
C ILE A 95 22.52 -18.86 -19.66
N PHE A 96 21.72 -19.90 -19.37
CA PHE A 96 21.94 -20.81 -18.25
C PHE A 96 22.61 -22.07 -18.78
N ASP A 97 23.81 -22.36 -18.28
CA ASP A 97 24.56 -23.57 -18.65
C ASP A 97 23.95 -24.82 -18.04
N GLU A 98 24.41 -26.01 -18.49
CA GLU A 98 23.91 -27.30 -18.04
C GLU A 98 24.06 -27.49 -16.53
N ASP A 99 25.20 -27.09 -15.98
CA ASP A 99 25.44 -27.15 -14.53
C ASP A 99 24.42 -26.32 -13.75
N THR A 100 24.10 -25.12 -14.23
CA THR A 100 23.10 -24.26 -13.60
C THR A 100 21.71 -24.87 -13.69
N MET A 101 21.35 -25.45 -14.82
CA MET A 101 20.07 -26.13 -15.01
C MET A 101 19.93 -27.34 -14.08
N GLU A 102 20.99 -28.15 -13.95
CA GLU A 102 21.00 -29.28 -13.02
C GLU A 102 20.86 -28.81 -11.56
N ARG A 103 21.60 -27.79 -11.16
CA ARG A 103 21.51 -27.22 -9.81
C ARG A 103 20.12 -26.66 -9.48
N ILE A 104 19.46 -26.04 -10.45
CA ILE A 104 18.06 -25.57 -10.28
C ILE A 104 17.16 -26.77 -9.96
N GLN A 105 17.29 -27.87 -10.68
CA GLN A 105 16.49 -29.10 -10.43
C GLN A 105 16.81 -29.70 -9.06
N GLN A 106 18.08 -29.85 -8.72
CA GLN A 106 18.54 -30.37 -7.42
C GLN A 106 18.00 -29.53 -6.26
N TYR A 107 18.03 -28.19 -6.40
CA TYR A 107 17.49 -27.28 -5.40
C TYR A 107 15.96 -27.43 -5.26
N MET A 108 15.25 -27.51 -6.38
CA MET A 108 13.79 -27.70 -6.37
C MET A 108 13.38 -29.05 -5.77
N ASN A 109 14.21 -30.09 -5.96
CA ASN A 109 14.00 -31.42 -5.38
C ASN A 109 14.44 -31.51 -3.90
N GLY A 110 15.09 -30.47 -3.37
CA GLY A 110 15.61 -30.47 -2.00
C GLY A 110 16.92 -31.26 -1.80
N GLU A 111 17.61 -31.62 -2.88
CA GLU A 111 18.87 -32.35 -2.86
C GLU A 111 20.03 -31.43 -2.42
N ILE A 112 19.94 -30.14 -2.75
CA ILE A 112 20.86 -29.10 -2.30
C ILE A 112 20.09 -27.94 -1.65
N THR A 113 20.74 -27.25 -0.70
CA THR A 113 20.12 -26.13 0.03
C THR A 113 20.75 -24.78 -0.27
N THR A 114 21.84 -24.78 -1.04
CA THR A 114 22.55 -23.55 -1.41
C THR A 114 21.95 -22.95 -2.68
N SER A 115 21.57 -21.68 -2.62
CA SER A 115 20.92 -20.96 -3.72
C SER A 115 21.91 -20.40 -4.77
N THR A 116 23.19 -20.36 -4.46
CA THR A 116 24.26 -19.89 -5.34
C THR A 116 25.57 -20.59 -5.01
N ILE A 117 26.57 -20.45 -5.87
CA ILE A 117 27.96 -20.82 -5.57
C ILE A 117 28.73 -19.56 -5.31
N ALA A 118 29.37 -19.44 -4.12
CA ALA A 118 30.32 -18.38 -3.86
C ALA A 118 31.56 -18.59 -4.72
N ASN A 119 32.07 -17.54 -5.35
CA ASN A 119 33.33 -17.63 -6.08
C ASN A 119 34.50 -17.86 -5.12
N ALA A 120 35.69 -18.14 -5.69
CA ALA A 120 36.91 -18.45 -4.93
C ALA A 120 37.31 -17.36 -3.91
N ASN A 121 36.87 -16.12 -4.12
CA ASN A 121 37.18 -15.00 -3.23
C ASN A 121 36.14 -14.81 -2.09
N GLY A 122 35.08 -15.62 -2.06
CA GLY A 122 34.05 -15.59 -1.03
C GLY A 122 33.21 -14.31 -0.99
N ASN A 123 33.35 -13.43 -1.99
CA ASN A 123 32.62 -12.16 -2.03
C ASN A 123 31.22 -12.40 -2.62
N TRP A 124 30.18 -11.96 -1.91
CA TRP A 124 28.78 -12.09 -2.33
C TRP A 124 28.50 -11.46 -3.72
N GLN A 125 29.27 -10.44 -4.12
CA GLN A 125 29.15 -9.77 -5.42
C GLN A 125 29.47 -10.68 -6.61
N PHE A 126 30.16 -11.77 -6.37
CA PHE A 126 30.62 -12.72 -7.40
C PHE A 126 30.01 -14.11 -7.21
N HIS A 127 28.83 -14.19 -6.62
CA HIS A 127 28.08 -15.44 -6.58
C HIS A 127 27.67 -15.83 -8.00
N GLU A 128 27.89 -17.09 -8.32
CA GLU A 128 27.64 -17.68 -9.61
C GLU A 128 26.53 -18.74 -9.52
N LYS A 129 25.98 -19.12 -10.67
CA LYS A 129 25.03 -20.23 -10.81
C LYS A 129 23.87 -20.14 -9.83
N ALA A 130 23.17 -18.99 -9.87
CA ALA A 130 21.97 -18.79 -9.02
C ALA A 130 20.90 -19.82 -9.40
N ASN A 131 20.46 -20.57 -8.41
CA ASN A 131 19.52 -21.70 -8.57
C ASN A 131 18.31 -21.63 -7.62
N ASP A 132 18.10 -20.48 -6.98
CA ASP A 132 16.98 -20.30 -6.06
C ASP A 132 15.63 -20.38 -6.78
N ASN A 133 14.59 -20.83 -6.07
CA ASN A 133 13.24 -20.96 -6.59
C ASN A 133 12.25 -20.22 -5.68
N VAL A 134 12.22 -18.88 -5.80
CA VAL A 134 11.39 -18.03 -4.98
C VAL A 134 10.14 -17.59 -5.70
N ASN A 135 8.99 -17.89 -5.11
CA ASN A 135 7.75 -17.26 -5.53
C ASN A 135 7.60 -15.90 -4.83
N TRP A 136 7.99 -14.83 -5.54
CA TRP A 136 7.97 -13.47 -5.02
C TRP A 136 6.57 -12.99 -4.61
N TYR A 137 5.52 -13.44 -5.28
CA TYR A 137 4.16 -13.12 -4.86
C TYR A 137 3.84 -13.71 -3.49
N LYS A 138 4.14 -14.99 -3.26
CA LYS A 138 3.91 -15.63 -1.95
C LYS A 138 4.80 -15.05 -0.84
N THR A 139 5.95 -14.50 -1.20
CA THR A 139 6.87 -13.87 -0.25
C THR A 139 6.37 -12.50 0.20
N HIS A 140 5.89 -11.68 -0.74
CA HIS A 140 5.51 -10.30 -0.46
C HIS A 140 4.03 -10.11 -0.14
N TYR A 141 3.15 -10.88 -0.77
CA TYR A 141 1.72 -10.74 -0.57
C TYR A 141 1.22 -11.76 0.44
N LYS A 142 0.91 -11.30 1.63
CA LYS A 142 0.36 -12.11 2.72
C LYS A 142 -0.95 -11.51 3.20
N TRP A 143 -1.79 -12.36 3.76
CA TRP A 143 -2.95 -11.90 4.50
C TRP A 143 -2.48 -11.15 5.75
N ALA A 144 -3.05 -9.99 5.98
CA ALA A 144 -2.71 -9.14 7.12
C ALA A 144 -3.96 -8.62 7.81
N TRP A 145 -3.86 -8.44 9.11
CA TRP A 145 -4.82 -7.72 9.91
C TRP A 145 -4.49 -6.24 9.87
N SER A 146 -5.54 -5.43 9.80
CA SER A 146 -5.48 -4.01 10.07
C SER A 146 -6.64 -3.64 10.98
N GLN A 147 -6.44 -2.62 11.81
CA GLN A 147 -7.45 -2.17 12.75
C GLN A 147 -7.49 -0.65 12.78
N GLU A 148 -8.67 -0.14 12.96
CA GLU A 148 -8.94 1.27 13.06
C GLU A 148 -9.82 1.53 14.28
N HIS A 149 -9.43 2.48 15.10
CA HIS A 149 -10.15 2.87 16.31
C HIS A 149 -10.35 4.38 16.31
N ASN A 150 -11.59 4.80 16.38
CA ASN A 150 -11.97 6.21 16.48
C ASN A 150 -12.69 6.44 17.82
N LEU A 151 -12.20 7.40 18.58
CA LEU A 151 -12.83 7.87 19.80
C LEU A 151 -13.14 9.36 19.64
N ASN A 152 -14.36 9.76 19.91
CA ASN A 152 -14.70 11.16 19.94
C ASN A 152 -15.52 11.52 21.16
N ILE A 153 -15.29 12.72 21.67
CA ILE A 153 -15.95 13.30 22.83
C ILE A 153 -16.52 14.66 22.43
N ASN A 154 -17.79 14.85 22.60
CA ASN A 154 -18.49 16.07 22.25
C ASN A 154 -19.33 16.53 23.43
N GLY A 155 -19.31 17.83 23.72
CA GLY A 155 -20.11 18.39 24.80
C GLY A 155 -19.88 19.87 25.01
N GLY A 156 -20.51 20.41 26.01
CA GLY A 156 -20.30 21.80 26.39
C GLY A 156 -21.51 22.46 27.01
N SER A 157 -21.37 23.73 27.24
CA SER A 157 -22.43 24.65 27.69
C SER A 157 -22.72 25.71 26.63
N ASP A 158 -23.67 26.57 26.87
CA ASP A 158 -23.95 27.70 25.96
C ASP A 158 -22.74 28.66 25.79
N LYS A 159 -21.82 28.66 26.77
CA LYS A 159 -20.63 29.51 26.78
C LYS A 159 -19.36 28.83 26.27
N SER A 160 -19.29 27.54 26.34
CA SER A 160 -18.10 26.78 25.97
C SER A 160 -18.51 25.41 25.40
N GLN A 161 -18.08 25.11 24.19
CA GLN A 161 -18.35 23.86 23.52
C GLN A 161 -17.00 23.25 23.07
N TYR A 162 -16.93 21.94 23.12
CA TYR A 162 -15.73 21.21 22.74
C TYR A 162 -16.05 19.97 21.92
N TYR A 163 -15.18 19.68 20.98
CA TYR A 163 -15.10 18.42 20.24
C TYR A 163 -13.64 17.96 20.26
N VAL A 164 -13.42 16.74 20.70
CA VAL A 164 -12.09 16.12 20.73
C VAL A 164 -12.21 14.75 20.07
N SER A 165 -11.33 14.47 19.15
CA SER A 165 -11.25 13.17 18.51
C SER A 165 -9.84 12.58 18.58
N ALA A 166 -9.77 11.26 18.58
CA ALA A 166 -8.53 10.50 18.47
C ALA A 166 -8.77 9.32 17.52
N ASN A 167 -7.87 9.17 16.55
CA ASN A 167 -7.88 8.06 15.61
C ASN A 167 -6.58 7.28 15.74
N TYR A 168 -6.70 5.95 15.71
CA TYR A 168 -5.59 5.03 15.61
C TYR A 168 -5.84 4.08 14.45
N LEU A 169 -4.88 3.96 13.55
CA LEU A 169 -4.88 3.07 12.39
C LEU A 169 -3.57 2.26 12.40
N ASP A 170 -3.70 0.93 12.29
CA ASP A 170 -2.61 -0.02 12.18
C ASP A 170 -2.83 -0.94 10.96
#